data_34bece16143464c40ccf5592e9b4950a
#
_entry.id   34bece16143464c40ccf5592e9b4950a
#
_cell.length_a   1.000
_cell.length_b   1.000
_cell.length_c   1.000
_cell.angle_alpha   90.00
_cell.angle_beta   90.00
_cell.angle_gamma   90.00
#
_symmetry.space_group_name_H-M   'P 1'
#
loop_
_entity.id
_entity.type
_entity.pdbx_description
1 polymer ?
#
loop_
_entity_poly.entity_id
_entity_poly.type
_entity_poly.pdbx_seq_one_letter_code
_entity_poly.pdbx_strand_id
1 'polypeptide(L)'
;LHSKDLVNWSIISAAVPAALPPVTTPERPEHGNRVWAPSIRHHNGEFYIFWGDPDQGIFMVKSSRAEGPWSKPVLVKEIKGIIDTCPIWDEDGKVYLAHAYAGSRAGLKSVIAICELSADATQVIGPSRIIFDGHEHHGTCEGPKLYKRNGYYYVFLPAGGVATGWQVVLRSRNIYGPYENRTVLAQGNSPVNGPHQGGWVDTPTGEDWFMHFQDVGAYGRVVHLQPMKWIDDWPVIGTDKDGDGCGEPVLTYRKPDVGKTYPVCTPQESDEFDGYTLSPQWQWHANINDKWAYYAGDRSMVRLYSYPVPDNYKSLWDVPNLLLQKTPSDNFTATMKLTFRPNPKYKGERTGLVVMGMDYAGLILENTEQGTVLSQIACRKADRGGTEKTNDSVAVKDSTLYLRVKFSADGSKVKGTDDLLVRCNFSYSLDGKKFRPLGETFQAREGKWIGAKVGTFCTRPAIRTNDGCLLYTSPSPRDRTRSR
;
A
#
# COMPACT_ATOMS: atom_id res chain seq x y z
N LEU A 1 8.65 -5.24 -2.92
CA LEU A 1 9.58 -4.54 -3.82
C LEU A 1 11.01 -4.95 -3.53
N HIS A 2 11.86 -4.96 -4.56
CA HIS A 2 13.28 -5.29 -4.47
C HIS A 2 14.10 -4.26 -5.25
N SER A 3 15.24 -3.87 -4.71
CA SER A 3 16.25 -3.03 -5.35
C SER A 3 17.66 -3.52 -4.98
N LYS A 4 18.62 -3.29 -5.87
CA LYS A 4 20.04 -3.53 -5.63
C LYS A 4 20.83 -2.24 -5.41
N ASP A 5 20.18 -1.09 -5.54
CA ASP A 5 20.81 0.24 -5.45
C ASP A 5 19.92 1.30 -4.76
N LEU A 6 18.81 0.89 -4.15
CA LEU A 6 17.83 1.73 -3.47
C LEU A 6 17.10 2.76 -4.37
N VAL A 7 17.36 2.75 -5.68
CA VAL A 7 16.81 3.69 -6.68
C VAL A 7 15.98 2.97 -7.72
N ASN A 8 16.48 1.85 -8.22
CA ASN A 8 15.83 1.05 -9.24
C ASN A 8 15.07 -0.12 -8.58
N TRP A 9 13.74 -0.10 -8.66
CA TRP A 9 12.87 -1.01 -7.93
C TRP A 9 12.03 -1.87 -8.86
N SER A 10 11.83 -3.12 -8.50
CA SER A 10 10.88 -4.05 -9.14
C SER A 10 9.97 -4.71 -8.12
N ILE A 11 8.76 -5.08 -8.54
CA ILE A 11 7.88 -5.95 -7.75
C ILE A 11 8.29 -7.39 -8.04
N ILE A 12 8.66 -8.14 -7.00
CA ILE A 12 9.16 -9.52 -7.16
C ILE A 12 8.14 -10.56 -6.69
N SER A 13 7.39 -10.29 -5.62
CA SER A 13 6.37 -11.21 -5.11
C SER A 13 5.48 -10.55 -4.05
N ALA A 14 4.47 -11.30 -3.60
CA ALA A 14 3.71 -11.03 -2.39
C ALA A 14 4.00 -12.12 -1.35
N ALA A 15 4.50 -11.74 -0.18
CA ALA A 15 4.83 -12.68 0.90
C ALA A 15 3.57 -13.27 1.55
N VAL A 16 2.49 -12.49 1.60
CA VAL A 16 1.18 -12.92 2.10
C VAL A 16 0.14 -12.63 1.01
N PRO A 17 -0.15 -13.59 0.11
CA PRO A 17 -1.02 -13.37 -1.03
C PRO A 17 -2.52 -13.30 -0.65
N ALA A 18 -2.89 -13.80 0.52
CA ALA A 18 -4.26 -13.79 1.03
C ALA A 18 -4.29 -13.50 2.53
N ALA A 19 -5.33 -12.83 3.01
CA ALA A 19 -5.53 -12.61 4.44
C ALA A 19 -5.75 -13.93 5.18
N LEU A 20 -5.27 -13.98 6.42
CA LEU A 20 -5.29 -15.19 7.23
C LEU A 20 -6.62 -15.43 7.94
N PRO A 21 -6.94 -16.68 8.26
CA PRO A 21 -8.02 -17.01 9.21
C PRO A 21 -7.76 -16.36 10.61
N PRO A 22 -8.82 -16.12 11.41
CA PRO A 22 -10.20 -16.26 11.00
C PRO A 22 -10.69 -15.06 10.18
N VAL A 23 -10.85 -15.26 8.88
CA VAL A 23 -11.60 -14.33 8.04
C VAL A 23 -13.04 -14.77 8.12
N THR A 24 -13.91 -13.97 8.69
CA THR A 24 -15.32 -14.29 8.88
C THR A 24 -16.06 -14.49 7.56
N THR A 25 -15.57 -13.82 6.50
CA THR A 25 -16.03 -14.03 5.12
C THR A 25 -14.84 -13.79 4.18
N PRO A 26 -14.28 -14.84 3.52
CA PRO A 26 -13.16 -14.70 2.59
C PRO A 26 -13.42 -13.70 1.45
N GLU A 27 -14.68 -13.45 1.17
CA GLU A 27 -15.18 -12.64 0.06
C GLU A 27 -15.52 -11.20 0.47
N ARG A 28 -15.08 -10.72 1.64
CA ARG A 28 -15.34 -9.35 2.10
C ARG A 28 -14.05 -8.54 2.14
N PRO A 29 -14.06 -7.28 1.62
CA PRO A 29 -12.91 -6.38 1.78
C PRO A 29 -12.64 -6.06 3.25
N GLU A 30 -11.38 -6.11 3.66
CA GLU A 30 -10.93 -5.89 5.05
C GLU A 30 -10.38 -4.48 5.30
N HIS A 31 -10.37 -3.61 4.33
CA HIS A 31 -10.06 -2.16 4.38
C HIS A 31 -9.13 -1.71 5.51
N GLY A 32 -7.81 -1.92 5.35
CA GLY A 32 -6.80 -1.45 6.30
C GLY A 32 -6.71 -2.29 7.59
N ASN A 33 -7.29 -3.48 7.65
CA ASN A 33 -7.11 -4.44 8.72
C ASN A 33 -6.03 -5.49 8.37
N ARG A 34 -5.71 -6.37 9.28
CA ARG A 34 -4.87 -7.56 9.21
C ARG A 34 -3.37 -7.29 9.22
N VAL A 35 -2.78 -6.80 8.14
CA VAL A 35 -1.32 -6.63 8.06
C VAL A 35 -0.99 -5.15 8.26
N TRP A 36 -0.49 -4.81 9.45
CA TRP A 36 -0.03 -3.46 9.77
C TRP A 36 1.49 -3.42 9.81
N ALA A 37 2.07 -2.37 9.19
CA ALA A 37 3.48 -1.98 9.19
C ALA A 37 4.50 -3.12 9.37
N PRO A 38 4.70 -4.00 8.38
CA PRO A 38 5.63 -5.11 8.48
C PRO A 38 7.07 -4.64 8.52
N SER A 39 7.93 -5.44 9.14
CA SER A 39 9.38 -5.32 9.02
C SER A 39 9.98 -6.55 8.36
N ILE A 40 11.06 -6.35 7.59
CA ILE A 40 11.83 -7.43 6.99
C ILE A 40 13.23 -7.47 7.60
N ARG A 41 13.74 -8.68 7.85
CA ARG A 41 15.12 -8.93 8.27
C ARG A 41 15.67 -10.14 7.52
N HIS A 42 16.98 -10.15 7.34
CA HIS A 42 17.70 -11.31 6.83
C HIS A 42 18.63 -11.84 7.93
N HIS A 43 18.55 -13.13 8.23
CA HIS A 43 19.39 -13.78 9.21
C HIS A 43 19.64 -15.22 8.80
N ASN A 44 20.90 -15.68 8.89
CA ASN A 44 21.33 -17.05 8.58
C ASN A 44 20.79 -17.62 7.26
N GLY A 45 20.82 -16.81 6.19
CA GLY A 45 20.38 -17.23 4.85
C GLY A 45 18.86 -17.23 4.66
N GLU A 46 18.08 -16.78 5.62
CA GLU A 46 16.63 -16.66 5.52
C GLU A 46 16.17 -15.21 5.67
N PHE A 47 15.15 -14.85 4.91
CA PHE A 47 14.37 -13.61 5.09
C PHE A 47 13.21 -13.87 6.02
N TYR A 48 12.98 -12.95 6.95
CA TYR A 48 11.88 -12.96 7.90
C TYR A 48 11.05 -11.71 7.72
N ILE A 49 9.73 -11.83 7.62
CA ILE A 49 8.81 -10.71 7.67
C ILE A 49 7.91 -10.89 8.89
N PHE A 50 7.95 -9.91 9.79
CA PHE A 50 7.09 -9.82 10.96
C PHE A 50 6.07 -8.70 10.79
N TRP A 51 4.87 -8.91 11.27
CA TRP A 51 3.85 -7.86 11.36
C TRP A 51 2.94 -8.06 12.56
N GLY A 52 2.29 -6.97 12.97
CA GLY A 52 1.16 -7.00 13.90
C GLY A 52 -0.15 -7.03 13.14
N ASP A 53 -1.01 -7.99 13.48
CA ASP A 53 -2.44 -7.88 13.27
C ASP A 53 -3.02 -7.32 14.58
N PRO A 54 -3.53 -6.08 14.62
CA PRO A 54 -3.90 -5.43 15.88
C PRO A 54 -5.08 -6.12 16.58
N ASP A 55 -5.82 -6.97 15.89
CA ASP A 55 -6.96 -7.70 16.43
C ASP A 55 -6.63 -9.14 16.82
N GLN A 56 -5.52 -9.72 16.30
CA GLN A 56 -5.16 -11.12 16.53
C GLN A 56 -3.79 -11.32 17.19
N GLY A 57 -2.75 -10.59 16.78
CA GLY A 57 -1.44 -10.74 17.37
C GLY A 57 -0.27 -10.56 16.42
N ILE A 58 0.86 -11.18 16.78
CA ILE A 58 2.11 -11.11 16.05
C ILE A 58 2.20 -12.29 15.10
N PHE A 59 2.45 -11.99 13.82
CA PHE A 59 2.65 -13.00 12.77
C PHE A 59 4.04 -12.89 12.15
N MET A 60 4.48 -14.01 11.57
CA MET A 60 5.74 -14.10 10.85
C MET A 60 5.62 -15.04 9.66
N VAL A 61 6.31 -14.69 8.56
CA VAL A 61 6.63 -15.59 7.45
C VAL A 61 8.12 -15.56 7.19
N LYS A 62 8.68 -16.65 6.65
CA LYS A 62 10.08 -16.71 6.27
C LYS A 62 10.30 -17.41 4.93
N SER A 63 11.42 -17.12 4.30
CA SER A 63 11.86 -17.73 3.04
C SER A 63 13.36 -17.64 2.88
N SER A 64 13.97 -18.63 2.23
CA SER A 64 15.40 -18.60 1.83
C SER A 64 15.67 -17.66 0.65
N ARG A 65 14.62 -17.17 -0.02
CA ARG A 65 14.71 -16.27 -1.18
C ARG A 65 13.74 -15.10 -1.02
N ALA A 66 14.16 -13.91 -1.43
CA ALA A 66 13.32 -12.72 -1.36
C ALA A 66 12.03 -12.83 -2.21
N GLU A 67 12.09 -13.58 -3.31
CA GLU A 67 10.93 -13.86 -4.16
C GLU A 67 9.98 -14.91 -3.57
N GLY A 68 10.43 -15.68 -2.60
CA GLY A 68 9.74 -16.84 -2.05
C GLY A 68 10.22 -18.16 -2.69
N PRO A 69 9.49 -19.28 -2.51
CA PRO A 69 8.19 -19.30 -1.84
C PRO A 69 8.29 -18.96 -0.35
N TRP A 70 7.34 -18.19 0.15
CA TRP A 70 7.24 -17.84 1.55
C TRP A 70 6.54 -18.96 2.33
N SER A 71 6.91 -19.14 3.59
CA SER A 71 6.24 -20.08 4.48
C SER A 71 4.78 -19.70 4.69
N LYS A 72 3.98 -20.65 5.18
CA LYS A 72 2.69 -20.28 5.77
C LYS A 72 2.94 -19.35 6.95
N PRO A 73 2.05 -18.37 7.18
CA PRO A 73 2.14 -17.50 8.33
C PRO A 73 2.07 -18.26 9.66
N VAL A 74 2.98 -17.90 10.56
CA VAL A 74 3.04 -18.41 11.93
C VAL A 74 2.48 -17.35 12.87
N LEU A 75 1.52 -17.72 13.73
CA LEU A 75 1.07 -16.88 14.84
C LEU A 75 2.10 -17.01 15.98
N VAL A 76 2.98 -16.01 16.09
CA VAL A 76 4.08 -15.98 17.07
C VAL A 76 3.57 -15.69 18.49
N LYS A 77 2.51 -14.87 18.58
CA LYS A 77 1.84 -14.52 19.82
C LYS A 77 0.41 -14.10 19.55
N GLU A 78 -0.55 -14.78 20.14
CA GLU A 78 -1.93 -14.32 20.20
C GLU A 78 -2.06 -13.22 21.24
N ILE A 79 -2.35 -11.99 20.79
CA ILE A 79 -2.50 -10.82 21.65
C ILE A 79 -3.13 -9.67 20.86
N LYS A 80 -4.07 -8.98 21.47
CA LYS A 80 -4.71 -7.80 20.87
C LYS A 80 -3.88 -6.54 21.11
N GLY A 81 -3.75 -5.71 20.06
CA GLY A 81 -3.22 -4.36 20.16
C GLY A 81 -1.73 -4.19 19.92
N ILE A 82 -0.95 -5.26 19.69
CA ILE A 82 0.46 -5.13 19.29
C ILE A 82 0.56 -4.82 17.80
N ILE A 83 1.43 -3.86 17.46
CA ILE A 83 1.71 -3.40 16.10
C ILE A 83 3.20 -3.17 15.86
N ASP A 84 3.60 -3.02 14.60
CA ASP A 84 4.92 -2.51 14.17
C ASP A 84 6.10 -3.34 14.68
N THR A 85 6.00 -4.64 14.59
CA THR A 85 6.98 -5.57 15.15
C THR A 85 8.28 -5.60 14.35
N CYS A 86 9.44 -5.59 15.02
CA CYS A 86 10.76 -5.65 14.40
C CYS A 86 11.74 -6.51 15.19
N PRO A 87 12.20 -7.67 14.67
CA PRO A 87 13.13 -8.53 15.36
C PRO A 87 14.60 -8.10 15.16
N ILE A 88 15.44 -8.55 16.11
CA ILE A 88 16.90 -8.60 15.98
C ILE A 88 17.43 -9.91 16.56
N TRP A 89 18.37 -10.55 15.86
CA TRP A 89 19.19 -11.64 16.38
C TRP A 89 20.46 -11.04 16.94
N ASP A 90 20.67 -11.21 18.23
CA ASP A 90 21.78 -10.58 18.93
C ASP A 90 22.99 -11.55 19.07
N GLU A 91 24.15 -10.98 19.35
CA GLU A 91 25.41 -11.69 19.56
C GLU A 91 25.40 -12.55 20.83
N ASP A 92 24.49 -12.28 21.77
CA ASP A 92 24.26 -13.11 22.95
C ASP A 92 23.53 -14.44 22.66
N GLY A 93 23.17 -14.67 21.40
CA GLY A 93 22.45 -15.84 20.92
C GLY A 93 20.94 -15.78 21.13
N LYS A 94 20.42 -14.66 21.58
CA LYS A 94 18.98 -14.43 21.77
C LYS A 94 18.35 -13.66 20.60
N VAL A 95 17.05 -13.77 20.51
CA VAL A 95 16.25 -13.03 19.54
C VAL A 95 15.31 -12.09 20.31
N TYR A 96 15.37 -10.81 20.00
CA TYR A 96 14.52 -9.79 20.59
C TYR A 96 13.57 -9.20 19.57
N LEU A 97 12.37 -8.81 20.00
CA LEU A 97 11.34 -8.20 19.16
C LEU A 97 10.90 -6.87 19.78
N ALA A 98 11.19 -5.77 19.10
CA ALA A 98 10.62 -4.48 19.44
C ALA A 98 9.21 -4.36 18.85
N HIS A 99 8.30 -3.68 19.54
CA HIS A 99 6.94 -3.44 19.09
C HIS A 99 6.33 -2.19 19.72
N ALA A 100 5.24 -1.70 19.12
CA ALA A 100 4.39 -0.64 19.64
C ALA A 100 2.98 -1.18 19.97
N TYR A 101 2.09 -0.28 20.41
CA TYR A 101 0.71 -0.59 20.75
C TYR A 101 -0.27 0.30 19.98
N ALA A 102 -1.32 -0.29 19.46
CA ALA A 102 -2.43 0.42 18.85
C ALA A 102 -3.42 0.89 19.92
N GLY A 103 -3.49 2.19 20.18
CA GLY A 103 -4.38 2.77 21.19
C GLY A 103 -5.85 2.35 21.03
N SER A 104 -6.31 2.20 19.79
CA SER A 104 -7.68 1.78 19.47
C SER A 104 -8.00 0.31 19.83
N ARG A 105 -7.00 -0.53 20.13
CA ARG A 105 -7.14 -1.95 20.47
C ARG A 105 -6.60 -2.28 21.87
N ALA A 106 -5.45 -1.73 22.22
CA ALA A 106 -4.77 -1.98 23.51
C ALA A 106 -5.19 -0.99 24.61
N GLY A 107 -5.83 0.14 24.27
CA GLY A 107 -6.04 1.25 25.19
C GLY A 107 -4.75 1.99 25.58
N LEU A 108 -3.62 1.59 25.01
CA LEU A 108 -2.28 2.14 25.23
C LEU A 108 -1.66 2.51 23.89
N LYS A 109 -0.94 3.64 23.83
CA LYS A 109 -0.17 4.09 22.67
C LYS A 109 1.06 4.88 23.15
N SER A 110 1.89 5.33 22.21
CA SER A 110 3.05 6.20 22.51
C SER A 110 4.10 5.54 23.42
N VAL A 111 4.16 4.23 23.44
CA VAL A 111 5.17 3.47 24.18
C VAL A 111 5.78 2.39 23.29
N ILE A 112 7.08 2.14 23.48
CA ILE A 112 7.81 1.08 22.79
C ILE A 112 8.21 0.02 23.83
N ALA A 113 8.01 -1.24 23.45
CA ALA A 113 8.38 -2.37 24.28
C ALA A 113 9.24 -3.38 23.52
N ILE A 114 9.99 -4.18 24.27
CA ILE A 114 10.78 -5.31 23.74
C ILE A 114 10.39 -6.58 24.50
N CYS A 115 10.24 -7.68 23.78
CA CYS A 115 10.15 -9.03 24.32
C CYS A 115 11.21 -9.94 23.70
N GLU A 116 11.45 -11.10 24.33
CA GLU A 116 12.34 -12.14 23.83
C GLU A 116 11.54 -13.17 23.02
N LEU A 117 12.10 -13.62 21.91
CA LEU A 117 11.58 -14.70 21.08
C LEU A 117 12.37 -15.99 21.31
N SER A 118 11.75 -17.13 20.96
CA SER A 118 12.46 -18.40 20.79
C SER A 118 13.58 -18.27 19.74
N ALA A 119 14.60 -19.13 19.82
CA ALA A 119 15.75 -19.07 18.91
C ALA A 119 15.37 -19.19 17.41
N ASP A 120 14.27 -19.90 17.11
CA ASP A 120 13.71 -20.02 15.76
C ASP A 120 12.73 -18.89 15.41
N ALA A 121 12.56 -17.91 16.31
CA ALA A 121 11.70 -16.74 16.17
C ALA A 121 10.21 -17.04 15.95
N THR A 122 9.72 -18.23 16.33
CA THR A 122 8.32 -18.67 16.15
C THR A 122 7.43 -18.39 17.34
N GLN A 123 7.97 -18.05 18.51
CA GLN A 123 7.22 -17.82 19.75
C GLN A 123 7.81 -16.69 20.59
N VAL A 124 6.95 -15.94 21.26
CA VAL A 124 7.36 -15.04 22.35
C VAL A 124 7.55 -15.87 23.62
N ILE A 125 8.74 -15.82 24.24
CA ILE A 125 9.11 -16.64 25.42
C ILE A 125 9.16 -15.87 26.72
N GLY A 126 8.96 -14.56 26.71
CA GLY A 126 9.00 -13.71 27.90
C GLY A 126 7.99 -12.56 27.85
N PRO A 127 7.86 -11.80 28.95
CA PRO A 127 7.00 -10.63 28.97
C PRO A 127 7.58 -9.49 28.14
N SER A 128 6.71 -8.66 27.55
CA SER A 128 7.13 -7.38 26.97
C SER A 128 7.52 -6.41 28.11
N ARG A 129 8.66 -5.75 27.93
CA ARG A 129 9.14 -4.69 28.83
C ARG A 129 9.09 -3.37 28.08
N ILE A 130 8.43 -2.37 28.64
CA ILE A 130 8.45 -1.01 28.12
C ILE A 130 9.87 -0.47 28.27
N ILE A 131 10.46 -0.03 27.18
CA ILE A 131 11.80 0.55 27.10
C ILE A 131 11.77 2.06 26.89
N PHE A 132 10.66 2.59 26.41
CA PHE A 132 10.49 4.02 26.15
C PHE A 132 9.03 4.43 26.30
N ASP A 133 8.82 5.54 26.99
CA ASP A 133 7.54 6.22 27.14
C ASP A 133 7.64 7.60 26.45
N GLY A 134 6.92 7.76 25.36
CA GLY A 134 6.93 8.97 24.53
C GLY A 134 5.79 9.95 24.84
N HIS A 135 4.95 9.71 25.85
CA HIS A 135 3.75 10.53 26.09
C HIS A 135 4.09 12.02 26.28
N GLU A 136 5.18 12.34 26.91
CA GLU A 136 5.53 13.73 27.24
C GLU A 136 6.06 14.52 26.03
N HIS A 137 6.98 13.93 25.24
CA HIS A 137 7.72 14.65 24.20
C HIS A 137 7.57 14.03 22.79
N HIS A 138 7.23 12.75 22.72
CA HIS A 138 7.18 11.99 21.46
C HIS A 138 5.84 11.24 21.32
N GLY A 139 4.76 11.96 21.54
CA GLY A 139 3.41 11.42 21.42
C GLY A 139 3.19 10.73 20.08
N THR A 140 2.39 9.66 20.06
CA THR A 140 2.19 8.79 18.89
C THR A 140 3.47 8.13 18.40
N CYS A 141 4.48 7.88 19.27
CA CYS A 141 5.64 7.10 18.85
C CYS A 141 5.23 5.64 18.61
N GLU A 142 5.69 5.11 17.47
CA GLU A 142 5.36 3.77 16.97
C GLU A 142 6.45 3.29 16.01
N GLY A 143 6.22 2.26 15.22
CA GLY A 143 7.09 1.87 14.11
C GLY A 143 8.53 1.50 14.46
N PRO A 144 8.84 0.90 15.63
CA PRO A 144 10.23 0.70 16.02
C PRO A 144 10.99 -0.18 15.02
N LYS A 145 12.22 0.24 14.68
CA LYS A 145 13.18 -0.57 13.92
C LYS A 145 14.44 -0.72 14.74
N LEU A 146 14.73 -1.96 15.14
CA LEU A 146 15.79 -2.31 16.08
C LEU A 146 17.09 -2.66 15.33
N TYR A 147 18.20 -2.04 15.74
CA TYR A 147 19.54 -2.25 15.16
C TYR A 147 20.59 -2.32 16.27
N LYS A 148 21.79 -2.84 15.92
CA LYS A 148 22.99 -2.82 16.79
C LYS A 148 24.18 -2.29 16.01
N ARG A 149 24.94 -1.37 16.60
CA ARG A 149 26.13 -0.78 16.01
C ARG A 149 27.07 -0.28 17.12
N ASN A 150 28.36 -0.55 17.00
CA ASN A 150 29.40 -0.10 17.95
C ASN A 150 29.07 -0.40 19.42
N GLY A 151 28.42 -1.56 19.69
CA GLY A 151 28.00 -1.98 21.02
C GLY A 151 26.83 -1.20 21.62
N TYR A 152 26.13 -0.40 20.81
CA TYR A 152 24.85 0.21 21.16
C TYR A 152 23.70 -0.47 20.45
N TYR A 153 22.57 -0.58 21.13
CA TYR A 153 21.26 -0.85 20.56
C TYR A 153 20.61 0.47 20.16
N TYR A 154 20.05 0.50 18.95
CA TYR A 154 19.33 1.63 18.40
C TYR A 154 17.90 1.23 18.10
N VAL A 155 16.95 2.08 18.49
CA VAL A 155 15.56 1.95 18.05
C VAL A 155 15.19 3.21 17.28
N PHE A 156 15.03 3.06 15.98
CA PHE A 156 14.52 4.11 15.10
C PHE A 156 13.00 4.08 15.16
N LEU A 157 12.35 5.19 15.46
CA LEU A 157 10.91 5.27 15.58
C LEU A 157 10.37 6.64 15.16
N PRO A 158 9.27 6.72 14.40
CA PRO A 158 8.57 7.96 14.15
C PRO A 158 7.73 8.35 15.38
N ALA A 159 7.51 9.65 15.53
CA ALA A 159 6.61 10.25 16.51
C ALA A 159 5.81 11.40 15.89
N GLY A 160 4.78 11.92 16.54
CA GLY A 160 3.98 13.06 16.07
C GLY A 160 2.94 12.75 14.99
N GLY A 161 2.85 11.49 14.56
CA GLY A 161 1.89 11.03 13.54
C GLY A 161 2.33 11.27 12.09
N VAL A 162 1.57 10.73 11.13
CA VAL A 162 1.97 10.68 9.71
C VAL A 162 1.94 12.03 8.99
N ALA A 163 1.17 13.00 9.47
CA ALA A 163 1.04 14.30 8.81
C ALA A 163 2.09 15.32 9.24
N THR A 164 2.49 15.29 10.52
CA THR A 164 3.33 16.35 11.12
C THR A 164 4.46 15.80 11.99
N GLY A 165 4.75 14.51 11.90
CA GLY A 165 5.69 13.82 12.77
C GLY A 165 7.15 14.05 12.41
N TRP A 166 8.00 13.40 13.18
CA TRP A 166 9.45 13.41 13.06
C TRP A 166 10.05 12.06 13.38
N GLN A 167 11.30 11.84 13.01
CA GLN A 167 12.04 10.63 13.32
C GLN A 167 12.84 10.80 14.61
N VAL A 168 12.60 9.91 15.56
CA VAL A 168 13.36 9.77 16.80
C VAL A 168 14.27 8.56 16.72
N VAL A 169 15.43 8.63 17.36
CA VAL A 169 16.30 7.49 17.58
C VAL A 169 16.59 7.36 19.08
N LEU A 170 16.39 6.16 19.59
CA LEU A 170 16.77 5.77 20.95
C LEU A 170 18.12 5.05 20.88
N ARG A 171 19.00 5.26 21.87
CA ARG A 171 20.31 4.60 21.97
C ARG A 171 20.58 4.10 23.39
N SER A 172 21.05 2.87 23.53
CA SER A 172 21.45 2.29 24.82
C SER A 172 22.55 1.23 24.66
N ARG A 173 23.35 1.02 25.71
CA ARG A 173 24.28 -0.13 25.79
C ARG A 173 23.60 -1.43 26.23
N ASN A 174 22.37 -1.35 26.69
CA ASN A 174 21.57 -2.51 27.12
C ASN A 174 20.27 -2.54 26.33
N ILE A 175 19.89 -3.74 25.86
CA ILE A 175 18.66 -3.95 25.06
C ILE A 175 17.38 -3.47 25.79
N TYR A 176 17.35 -3.50 27.08
CA TYR A 176 16.23 -3.04 27.90
C TYR A 176 16.42 -1.62 28.46
N GLY A 177 17.47 -0.90 28.04
CA GLY A 177 17.74 0.46 28.48
C GLY A 177 18.56 0.58 29.75
N PRO A 178 18.64 1.79 30.35
CA PRO A 178 17.92 2.99 29.92
C PRO A 178 18.37 3.51 28.56
N TYR A 179 17.45 4.14 27.82
CA TYR A 179 17.70 4.71 26.51
C TYR A 179 17.80 6.24 26.56
N GLU A 180 18.83 6.79 25.93
CA GLU A 180 18.87 8.18 25.50
C GLU A 180 18.04 8.33 24.21
N ASN A 181 17.50 9.52 23.94
CA ASN A 181 16.75 9.78 22.71
C ASN A 181 17.15 11.09 22.04
N ARG A 182 17.05 11.13 20.72
CA ARG A 182 17.21 12.34 19.90
C ARG A 182 16.23 12.35 18.74
N THR A 183 15.70 13.52 18.39
CA THR A 183 15.10 13.76 17.09
C THR A 183 16.21 13.91 16.07
N VAL A 184 16.18 13.12 14.98
CA VAL A 184 17.28 13.05 14.00
C VAL A 184 16.84 13.41 12.57
N LEU A 185 15.54 13.54 12.33
CA LEU A 185 14.96 14.02 11.08
C LEU A 185 13.60 14.66 11.36
N ALA A 186 13.41 15.87 10.92
CA ALA A 186 12.13 16.59 10.96
C ALA A 186 11.88 17.29 9.62
N GLN A 187 10.65 17.69 9.36
CA GLN A 187 10.29 18.37 8.11
C GLN A 187 11.15 19.61 7.83
N GLY A 188 11.40 20.43 8.85
CA GLY A 188 12.09 21.72 8.71
C GLY A 188 11.43 22.59 7.64
N ASN A 189 12.23 23.12 6.73
CA ASN A 189 11.78 23.95 5.60
C ASN A 189 11.52 23.11 4.32
N SER A 190 11.57 21.78 4.39
CA SER A 190 11.32 20.92 3.23
C SER A 190 9.80 20.74 3.00
N PRO A 191 9.37 20.41 1.79
CA PRO A 191 7.97 20.05 1.52
C PRO A 191 7.61 18.62 1.96
N VAL A 192 8.55 17.84 2.53
CA VAL A 192 8.35 16.46 2.96
C VAL A 192 7.98 16.45 4.43
N ASN A 193 6.68 16.38 4.70
CA ASN A 193 6.13 16.32 6.05
C ASN A 193 6.19 14.90 6.64
N GLY A 194 6.12 14.80 7.95
CA GLY A 194 5.85 13.61 8.72
C GLY A 194 6.67 12.36 8.35
N PRO A 195 8.03 12.38 8.36
CA PRO A 195 8.82 11.17 8.12
C PRO A 195 8.33 10.02 9.00
N HIS A 196 7.93 8.87 8.37
CA HIS A 196 7.25 7.82 9.11
C HIS A 196 7.69 6.44 8.66
N GLN A 197 7.66 5.45 9.57
CA GLN A 197 8.00 4.03 9.35
C GLN A 197 9.34 3.83 8.65
N GLY A 198 10.35 4.64 9.00
CA GLY A 198 11.63 4.62 8.35
C GLY A 198 12.53 3.47 8.79
N GLY A 199 13.54 3.19 7.96
CA GLY A 199 14.56 2.19 8.22
C GLY A 199 15.92 2.59 7.68
N TRP A 200 16.96 2.30 8.46
CA TRP A 200 18.35 2.45 8.07
C TRP A 200 18.79 1.28 7.19
N VAL A 201 19.54 1.59 6.15
CA VAL A 201 20.15 0.63 5.22
C VAL A 201 21.58 1.09 4.94
N ASP A 202 22.54 0.19 5.05
CA ASP A 202 23.93 0.39 4.62
C ASP A 202 24.17 -0.22 3.23
N THR A 203 25.09 0.35 2.48
CA THR A 203 25.50 -0.16 1.15
C THR A 203 26.76 -1.01 1.26
N PRO A 204 27.03 -1.88 0.26
CA PRO A 204 28.27 -2.65 0.22
C PRO A 204 29.57 -1.81 0.21
N THR A 205 29.48 -0.53 -0.13
CA THR A 205 30.60 0.43 -0.11
C THR A 205 30.72 1.19 1.20
N GLY A 206 29.83 0.94 2.17
CA GLY A 206 29.87 1.55 3.50
C GLY A 206 29.15 2.90 3.59
N GLU A 207 28.26 3.22 2.67
CA GLU A 207 27.38 4.37 2.81
C GLU A 207 26.13 4.02 3.60
N ASP A 208 25.67 4.95 4.43
CA ASP A 208 24.44 4.84 5.20
C ASP A 208 23.31 5.63 4.55
N TRP A 209 22.14 5.03 4.48
CA TRP A 209 20.93 5.62 3.89
C TRP A 209 19.73 5.35 4.78
N PHE A 210 18.74 6.24 4.69
CA PHE A 210 17.49 6.10 5.44
C PHE A 210 16.29 6.19 4.49
N MET A 211 15.42 5.21 4.55
CA MET A 211 14.15 5.20 3.80
C MET A 211 13.01 5.52 4.75
N HIS A 212 12.10 6.38 4.33
CA HIS A 212 10.87 6.67 5.06
C HIS A 212 9.75 6.97 4.09
N PHE A 213 8.51 7.01 4.54
CA PHE A 213 7.43 7.52 3.71
C PHE A 213 6.96 8.91 4.16
N GLN A 214 6.30 9.59 3.24
CA GLN A 214 5.47 10.77 3.42
C GLN A 214 4.02 10.40 3.07
N ASP A 215 3.04 10.79 3.87
CA ASP A 215 1.62 10.65 3.52
C ASP A 215 1.21 11.80 2.58
N VAL A 216 0.72 11.46 1.39
CA VAL A 216 0.34 12.41 0.33
C VAL A 216 -1.13 12.21 -0.07
N GLY A 217 -2.00 11.95 0.90
CA GLY A 217 -3.44 11.84 0.71
C GLY A 217 -3.82 10.81 -0.36
N ALA A 218 -4.45 11.23 -1.45
CA ALA A 218 -4.92 10.32 -2.50
C ALA A 218 -3.80 9.51 -3.19
N TYR A 219 -2.56 9.95 -3.17
CA TYR A 219 -1.42 9.15 -3.66
C TYR A 219 -0.89 8.17 -2.63
N GLY A 220 -1.33 8.28 -1.37
CA GLY A 220 -0.93 7.42 -0.28
C GLY A 220 0.47 7.73 0.22
N ARG A 221 1.20 6.68 0.58
CA ARG A 221 2.48 6.76 1.26
C ARG A 221 3.63 6.70 0.27
N VAL A 222 4.12 7.87 -0.09
CA VAL A 222 5.24 8.05 -1.03
C VAL A 222 6.56 7.84 -0.30
N VAL A 223 7.41 6.96 -0.83
CA VAL A 223 8.70 6.60 -0.20
C VAL A 223 9.79 7.57 -0.64
N HIS A 224 10.55 8.07 0.33
CA HIS A 224 11.72 8.90 0.17
C HIS A 224 12.97 8.16 0.60
N LEU A 225 14.09 8.46 -0.04
CA LEU A 225 15.44 7.99 0.30
C LEU A 225 16.27 9.20 0.75
N GLN A 226 16.83 9.13 1.94
CA GLN A 226 17.64 10.21 2.52
C GLN A 226 19.07 9.75 2.71
N PRO A 227 20.08 10.62 2.44
CA PRO A 227 21.44 10.36 2.90
C PRO A 227 21.48 10.32 4.42
N MET A 228 22.32 9.48 4.97
CA MET A 228 22.52 9.37 6.41
C MET A 228 24.01 9.25 6.72
N LYS A 229 24.43 9.78 7.85
CA LYS A 229 25.80 9.62 8.37
C LYS A 229 25.76 9.50 9.89
N TRP A 230 26.77 8.87 10.45
CA TRP A 230 26.95 8.75 11.90
C TRP A 230 27.94 9.81 12.40
N ILE A 231 27.55 10.57 13.42
CA ILE A 231 28.37 11.56 14.10
C ILE A 231 28.24 11.27 15.61
N ASP A 232 29.35 10.97 16.29
CA ASP A 232 29.40 10.64 17.73
C ASP A 232 28.42 9.53 18.12
N ASP A 233 28.33 8.49 17.25
CA ASP A 233 27.39 7.38 17.39
C ASP A 233 25.91 7.80 17.40
N TRP A 234 25.57 8.93 16.76
CA TRP A 234 24.21 9.33 16.45
C TRP A 234 24.02 9.48 14.95
N PRO A 235 22.88 9.01 14.40
CA PRO A 235 22.58 9.21 12.98
C PRO A 235 22.13 10.66 12.76
N VAL A 236 22.61 11.25 11.69
CA VAL A 236 22.14 12.51 11.12
C VAL A 236 21.54 12.17 9.76
N ILE A 237 20.25 12.41 9.57
CA ILE A 237 19.48 11.98 8.40
C ILE A 237 19.10 13.20 7.57
N GLY A 238 19.29 13.13 6.24
CA GLY A 238 19.05 14.25 5.34
C GLY A 238 20.16 15.30 5.43
N THR A 239 19.79 16.58 5.47
CA THR A 239 20.73 17.70 5.60
C THR A 239 20.50 18.44 6.91
N ASP A 240 21.48 18.39 7.79
CA ASP A 240 21.55 19.20 8.99
C ASP A 240 22.22 20.56 8.62
N LYS A 241 21.44 21.65 8.67
CA LYS A 241 21.88 22.97 8.21
C LYS A 241 22.44 23.84 9.34
N ASP A 242 22.00 23.60 10.54
CA ASP A 242 22.35 24.40 11.74
C ASP A 242 23.26 23.67 12.72
N GLY A 243 23.50 22.37 12.48
CA GLY A 243 24.44 21.57 13.26
C GLY A 243 23.89 21.06 14.59
N ASP A 244 22.56 21.03 14.74
CA ASP A 244 21.90 20.56 15.97
C ASP A 244 21.76 19.02 16.03
N GLY A 245 22.08 18.32 14.95
CA GLY A 245 21.98 16.86 14.80
C GLY A 245 20.62 16.37 14.28
N CYS A 246 19.68 17.28 13.99
CA CYS A 246 18.40 17.00 13.38
C CYS A 246 18.40 17.44 11.90
N GLY A 247 18.40 16.50 10.96
CA GLY A 247 18.38 16.85 9.55
C GLY A 247 17.00 17.15 9.00
N GLU A 248 16.98 17.75 7.81
CA GLU A 248 15.78 17.98 6.98
C GLU A 248 15.80 17.05 5.76
N PRO A 249 14.64 16.53 5.28
CA PRO A 249 14.58 15.74 4.07
C PRO A 249 15.12 16.47 2.83
N VAL A 250 15.88 15.76 2.00
CA VAL A 250 16.33 16.25 0.70
C VAL A 250 15.44 15.69 -0.42
N LEU A 251 15.14 16.51 -1.44
CA LEU A 251 14.39 16.10 -2.63
C LEU A 251 15.29 15.58 -3.75
N THR A 252 16.53 16.02 -3.76
CA THR A 252 17.52 15.66 -4.78
C THR A 252 18.85 15.39 -4.11
N TYR A 253 19.45 14.26 -4.44
CA TYR A 253 20.76 13.87 -3.95
C TYR A 253 21.45 12.97 -4.97
N ARG A 254 22.75 12.73 -4.81
CA ARG A 254 23.44 11.71 -5.61
C ARG A 254 22.88 10.33 -5.34
N LYS A 255 22.99 9.42 -6.29
CA LYS A 255 22.62 8.02 -6.07
C LYS A 255 23.54 7.36 -5.02
N PRO A 256 23.03 6.37 -4.27
CA PRO A 256 23.85 5.53 -3.42
C PRO A 256 24.99 4.87 -4.23
N ASP A 257 26.19 4.85 -3.67
CA ASP A 257 27.26 4.03 -4.19
C ASP A 257 27.09 2.60 -3.67
N VAL A 258 26.89 1.67 -4.59
CA VAL A 258 26.77 0.24 -4.30
C VAL A 258 27.87 -0.57 -5.02
N GLY A 259 28.92 0.12 -5.50
CA GLY A 259 30.04 -0.46 -6.24
C GLY A 259 29.71 -0.93 -7.65
N LYS A 260 28.46 -0.75 -8.12
CA LYS A 260 27.97 -1.16 -9.45
C LYS A 260 26.89 -0.22 -9.95
N THR A 261 26.75 -0.13 -11.27
CA THR A 261 25.62 0.57 -11.92
C THR A 261 24.58 -0.45 -12.36
N TYR A 262 23.33 -0.17 -12.06
CA TYR A 262 22.18 -0.98 -12.47
C TYR A 262 21.33 -0.24 -13.51
N PRO A 263 20.68 -0.96 -14.44
CA PRO A 263 19.76 -0.37 -15.39
C PRO A 263 18.60 0.35 -14.69
N VAL A 264 18.11 1.43 -15.28
CA VAL A 264 16.91 2.10 -14.81
C VAL A 264 15.74 1.12 -14.86
N CYS A 265 15.06 0.95 -13.72
CA CYS A 265 13.93 0.08 -13.55
C CYS A 265 12.91 0.73 -12.64
N THR A 266 11.64 0.61 -13.00
CA THR A 266 10.49 1.03 -12.19
C THR A 266 9.52 -0.14 -12.04
N PRO A 267 8.70 -0.17 -10.99
CA PRO A 267 7.60 -1.12 -10.90
C PRO A 267 6.73 -1.09 -12.16
N GLN A 268 6.24 -2.27 -12.55
CA GLN A 268 5.37 -2.38 -13.71
C GLN A 268 4.07 -1.59 -13.48
N GLU A 269 3.65 -0.82 -14.50
CA GLU A 269 2.47 0.06 -14.44
C GLU A 269 1.35 -0.41 -15.38
N SER A 270 1.74 -0.94 -16.55
CA SER A 270 0.81 -1.43 -17.59
C SER A 270 0.83 -2.94 -17.67
N ASP A 271 -0.26 -3.54 -18.15
CA ASP A 271 -0.39 -4.98 -18.31
C ASP A 271 -1.18 -5.28 -19.59
N GLU A 272 -0.62 -6.08 -20.49
CA GLU A 272 -1.28 -6.59 -21.67
C GLU A 272 -1.95 -7.95 -21.40
N PHE A 273 -1.84 -8.47 -20.16
CA PHE A 273 -2.36 -9.77 -19.74
C PHE A 273 -1.94 -10.92 -20.67
N ASP A 274 -0.69 -10.92 -21.09
CA ASP A 274 -0.07 -11.94 -21.94
C ASP A 274 0.45 -13.15 -21.15
N GLY A 275 0.31 -13.12 -19.82
CA GLY A 275 0.56 -14.22 -18.90
C GLY A 275 -0.69 -15.03 -18.55
N TYR A 276 -0.47 -16.25 -18.00
CA TYR A 276 -1.54 -17.11 -17.47
C TYR A 276 -1.78 -16.91 -15.97
N THR A 277 -1.11 -15.94 -15.38
CA THR A 277 -1.26 -15.53 -13.98
C THR A 277 -1.32 -14.00 -13.91
N LEU A 278 -1.90 -13.50 -12.85
CA LEU A 278 -1.96 -12.06 -12.60
C LEU A 278 -0.58 -11.50 -12.30
N SER A 279 -0.20 -10.43 -12.98
CA SER A 279 1.05 -9.72 -12.72
C SER A 279 1.03 -9.05 -11.33
N PRO A 280 2.17 -8.94 -10.64
CA PRO A 280 2.23 -8.65 -9.21
C PRO A 280 1.83 -7.21 -8.82
N GLN A 281 1.66 -6.29 -9.77
CA GLN A 281 1.12 -4.94 -9.50
C GLN A 281 -0.38 -4.96 -9.19
N TRP A 282 -1.10 -6.01 -9.59
CA TRP A 282 -2.53 -6.14 -9.38
C TRP A 282 -2.86 -6.70 -8.00
N GLN A 283 -3.93 -6.21 -7.44
CA GLN A 283 -4.46 -6.63 -6.14
C GLN A 283 -5.97 -6.74 -6.22
N TRP A 284 -6.51 -7.85 -5.72
CA TRP A 284 -7.93 -7.95 -5.46
C TRP A 284 -8.32 -7.13 -4.22
N HIS A 285 -9.54 -6.66 -4.18
CA HIS A 285 -10.08 -5.88 -3.06
C HIS A 285 -10.27 -6.74 -1.80
N ALA A 286 -10.48 -8.04 -1.97
CA ALA A 286 -10.54 -9.05 -0.92
C ALA A 286 -9.64 -10.24 -1.26
N ASN A 287 -9.71 -11.32 -0.48
CA ASN A 287 -8.99 -12.56 -0.77
C ASN A 287 -9.41 -13.11 -2.13
N ILE A 288 -8.42 -13.56 -2.90
CA ILE A 288 -8.64 -14.11 -4.24
C ILE A 288 -9.65 -15.28 -4.22
N ASN A 289 -10.54 -15.29 -5.22
CA ASN A 289 -11.45 -16.38 -5.50
C ASN A 289 -11.36 -16.70 -7.00
N ASP A 290 -11.12 -17.97 -7.31
CA ASP A 290 -10.94 -18.45 -8.70
C ASP A 290 -12.15 -18.23 -9.59
N LYS A 291 -13.34 -17.98 -9.00
CA LYS A 291 -14.56 -17.65 -9.72
C LYS A 291 -14.60 -16.22 -10.27
N TRP A 292 -13.64 -15.36 -9.93
CA TRP A 292 -13.66 -13.95 -10.33
C TRP A 292 -13.05 -13.70 -11.69
N ALA A 293 -12.02 -14.47 -12.05
CA ALA A 293 -11.28 -14.21 -13.28
C ALA A 293 -10.73 -15.48 -13.94
N TYR A 294 -10.51 -15.38 -15.24
CA TYR A 294 -9.75 -16.34 -16.04
C TYR A 294 -8.69 -15.58 -16.85
N TYR A 295 -7.46 -16.04 -16.79
CA TYR A 295 -6.33 -15.43 -17.49
C TYR A 295 -6.06 -16.18 -18.79
N ALA A 296 -6.23 -15.49 -19.92
CA ALA A 296 -6.03 -16.04 -21.27
C ALA A 296 -4.82 -15.38 -21.92
N GLY A 297 -3.62 -15.78 -21.49
CA GLY A 297 -2.35 -15.21 -21.96
C GLY A 297 -2.15 -15.34 -23.47
N ASP A 298 -2.63 -16.42 -24.08
CA ASP A 298 -2.63 -16.64 -25.52
C ASP A 298 -3.47 -15.62 -26.30
N ARG A 299 -4.35 -14.90 -25.63
CA ARG A 299 -5.25 -13.88 -26.18
C ARG A 299 -4.98 -12.49 -25.65
N SER A 300 -3.94 -12.33 -24.82
CA SER A 300 -3.59 -11.08 -24.14
C SER A 300 -4.80 -10.43 -23.49
N MET A 301 -5.47 -11.19 -22.59
CA MET A 301 -6.64 -10.69 -21.89
C MET A 301 -6.87 -11.39 -20.54
N VAL A 302 -7.50 -10.66 -19.63
CA VAL A 302 -8.18 -11.21 -18.46
C VAL A 302 -9.68 -11.18 -18.67
N ARG A 303 -10.35 -12.29 -18.38
CA ARG A 303 -11.79 -12.41 -18.39
C ARG A 303 -12.30 -12.30 -16.97
N LEU A 304 -13.09 -11.29 -16.66
CA LEU A 304 -13.77 -11.17 -15.39
C LEU A 304 -15.19 -11.75 -15.48
N TYR A 305 -15.54 -12.52 -14.47
CA TYR A 305 -16.89 -13.05 -14.34
C TYR A 305 -17.75 -12.10 -13.51
N SER A 306 -18.99 -11.96 -13.93
CA SER A 306 -20.00 -11.21 -13.20
C SER A 306 -20.30 -11.90 -11.86
N TYR A 307 -19.79 -11.33 -10.77
CA TYR A 307 -19.95 -11.87 -9.42
C TYR A 307 -21.08 -11.15 -8.67
N PRO A 308 -21.94 -11.85 -7.90
CA PRO A 308 -23.02 -11.20 -7.18
C PRO A 308 -22.46 -10.20 -6.15
N VAL A 309 -23.09 -9.05 -6.06
CA VAL A 309 -22.80 -8.13 -4.96
C VAL A 309 -23.18 -8.77 -3.63
N PRO A 310 -22.48 -8.47 -2.52
CA PRO A 310 -22.81 -9.03 -1.21
C PRO A 310 -24.20 -8.60 -0.72
N ASP A 311 -24.82 -9.38 0.16
CA ASP A 311 -26.17 -9.14 0.66
C ASP A 311 -26.35 -7.76 1.32
N ASN A 312 -25.29 -7.24 1.93
CA ASN A 312 -25.25 -5.91 2.57
C ASN A 312 -24.70 -4.81 1.66
N TYR A 313 -24.70 -5.02 0.35
CA TYR A 313 -24.18 -4.09 -0.64
C TYR A 313 -24.82 -2.69 -0.52
N LYS A 314 -23.98 -1.69 -0.42
CA LYS A 314 -24.34 -0.26 -0.48
C LYS A 314 -23.66 0.46 -1.62
N SER A 315 -22.42 0.05 -1.90
CA SER A 315 -21.58 0.67 -2.93
C SER A 315 -20.43 -0.27 -3.33
N LEU A 316 -19.62 0.12 -4.33
CA LEU A 316 -18.43 -0.67 -4.74
C LEU A 316 -17.40 -0.82 -3.62
N TRP A 317 -17.47 -0.06 -2.54
CA TRP A 317 -16.65 -0.23 -1.35
C TRP A 317 -16.82 -1.61 -0.70
N ASP A 318 -18.01 -2.19 -0.82
CA ASP A 318 -18.33 -3.50 -0.24
C ASP A 318 -17.99 -4.67 -1.17
N VAL A 319 -17.65 -4.39 -2.44
CA VAL A 319 -17.47 -5.41 -3.47
C VAL A 319 -16.08 -6.05 -3.37
N PRO A 320 -16.00 -7.41 -3.25
CA PRO A 320 -14.72 -8.09 -3.04
C PRO A 320 -13.87 -8.21 -4.30
N ASN A 321 -14.48 -8.31 -5.46
CA ASN A 321 -13.83 -8.64 -6.74
C ASN A 321 -13.47 -7.42 -7.60
N LEU A 322 -13.04 -6.32 -6.96
CA LEU A 322 -12.37 -5.25 -7.68
C LEU A 322 -10.90 -5.64 -7.89
N LEU A 323 -10.43 -5.55 -9.11
CA LEU A 323 -9.05 -5.77 -9.51
C LEU A 323 -8.38 -4.41 -9.69
N LEU A 324 -7.49 -4.06 -8.77
CA LEU A 324 -6.97 -2.72 -8.60
C LEU A 324 -5.44 -2.71 -8.58
N GLN A 325 -4.84 -1.58 -8.97
CA GLN A 325 -3.41 -1.31 -8.77
C GLN A 325 -3.22 0.09 -8.16
N LYS A 326 -2.06 0.31 -7.55
CA LYS A 326 -1.68 1.60 -6.98
C LYS A 326 -1.48 2.64 -8.09
N THR A 327 -1.66 3.91 -7.76
CA THR A 327 -1.31 5.03 -8.63
C THR A 327 0.21 5.09 -8.83
N PRO A 328 0.70 5.15 -10.08
CA PRO A 328 2.15 5.05 -10.35
C PRO A 328 2.88 6.38 -10.17
N SER A 329 2.20 7.51 -10.31
CA SER A 329 2.78 8.86 -10.22
C SER A 329 1.71 9.91 -9.89
N ASP A 330 2.12 11.16 -9.71
CA ASP A 330 1.24 12.30 -9.44
C ASP A 330 0.44 12.76 -10.66
N ASN A 331 0.99 12.59 -11.87
CA ASN A 331 0.32 12.94 -13.12
C ASN A 331 0.43 11.76 -14.09
N PHE A 332 -0.69 11.12 -14.40
CA PHE A 332 -0.73 9.99 -15.33
C PHE A 332 -2.11 9.81 -15.95
N THR A 333 -2.14 8.98 -16.99
CA THR A 333 -3.38 8.58 -17.65
C THR A 333 -3.48 7.06 -17.67
N ALA A 334 -4.55 6.52 -17.08
CA ALA A 334 -4.88 5.11 -17.18
C ALA A 334 -5.95 4.91 -18.28
N THR A 335 -5.69 3.99 -19.20
CA THR A 335 -6.64 3.63 -20.26
C THR A 335 -6.85 2.13 -20.27
N MET A 336 -8.10 1.69 -20.31
CA MET A 336 -8.49 0.29 -20.36
C MET A 336 -9.32 0.03 -21.61
N LYS A 337 -8.95 -0.97 -22.40
CA LYS A 337 -9.80 -1.53 -23.44
C LYS A 337 -10.69 -2.59 -22.81
N LEU A 338 -11.99 -2.47 -22.98
CA LEU A 338 -12.99 -3.29 -22.34
C LEU A 338 -13.98 -3.81 -23.38
N THR A 339 -14.28 -5.11 -23.35
CA THR A 339 -15.40 -5.70 -24.10
C THR A 339 -16.45 -6.19 -23.11
N PHE A 340 -17.63 -5.57 -23.14
CA PHE A 340 -18.76 -5.93 -22.27
C PHE A 340 -19.75 -6.82 -23.04
N ARG A 341 -20.00 -8.01 -22.49
CA ARG A 341 -20.96 -8.96 -23.03
C ARG A 341 -21.90 -9.44 -21.91
N PRO A 342 -22.85 -8.59 -21.50
CA PRO A 342 -23.78 -8.95 -20.43
C PRO A 342 -24.74 -10.05 -20.91
N ASN A 343 -25.28 -10.80 -19.96
CA ASN A 343 -26.37 -11.72 -20.25
C ASN A 343 -27.67 -10.91 -20.47
N PRO A 344 -28.31 -10.99 -21.64
CA PRO A 344 -29.50 -10.17 -21.94
C PRO A 344 -30.71 -10.50 -21.04
N LYS A 345 -30.72 -11.68 -20.41
CA LYS A 345 -31.79 -12.11 -19.49
C LYS A 345 -31.68 -11.44 -18.11
N TYR A 346 -30.49 -10.96 -17.73
CA TYR A 346 -30.25 -10.42 -16.40
C TYR A 346 -29.83 -8.96 -16.48
N LYS A 347 -30.58 -8.11 -15.80
CA LYS A 347 -30.30 -6.67 -15.75
C LYS A 347 -29.45 -6.32 -14.54
N GLY A 348 -28.76 -5.17 -14.59
CA GLY A 348 -27.94 -4.69 -13.49
C GLY A 348 -26.53 -5.30 -13.45
N GLU A 349 -26.10 -6.04 -14.50
CA GLU A 349 -24.67 -6.40 -14.62
C GLU A 349 -23.84 -5.15 -14.91
N ARG A 350 -22.74 -4.98 -14.16
CA ARG A 350 -21.92 -3.76 -14.17
C ARG A 350 -20.44 -4.10 -14.26
N THR A 351 -19.73 -3.28 -15.03
CA THR A 351 -18.28 -3.29 -15.13
C THR A 351 -17.75 -1.92 -15.51
N GLY A 352 -16.45 -1.68 -15.36
CA GLY A 352 -15.88 -0.43 -15.82
C GLY A 352 -14.52 -0.12 -15.24
N LEU A 353 -14.07 1.13 -15.46
CA LEU A 353 -12.86 1.70 -14.92
C LEU A 353 -13.19 2.50 -13.67
N VAL A 354 -12.59 2.17 -12.54
CA VAL A 354 -12.86 2.81 -11.25
C VAL A 354 -11.59 3.37 -10.63
N VAL A 355 -11.70 4.54 -9.99
CA VAL A 355 -10.73 5.11 -9.05
C VAL A 355 -11.31 4.90 -7.66
N MET A 356 -10.69 4.04 -6.85
CA MET A 356 -11.19 3.56 -5.57
C MET A 356 -10.37 4.13 -4.41
N GLY A 357 -11.01 4.88 -3.56
CA GLY A 357 -10.57 5.34 -2.25
C GLY A 357 -11.76 5.31 -1.28
N MET A 358 -11.68 5.99 -0.14
CA MET A 358 -12.84 6.19 0.76
C MET A 358 -13.97 7.02 0.10
N ASP A 359 -13.64 7.76 -0.94
CA ASP A 359 -14.52 8.22 -2.00
C ASP A 359 -14.11 7.53 -3.29
N TYR A 360 -15.03 7.23 -4.19
CA TYR A 360 -14.70 6.67 -5.49
C TYR A 360 -15.51 7.28 -6.63
N ALA A 361 -14.98 7.16 -7.84
CA ALA A 361 -15.70 7.47 -9.07
C ALA A 361 -15.22 6.55 -10.21
N GLY A 362 -16.01 6.44 -11.25
CA GLY A 362 -15.64 5.61 -12.39
C GLY A 362 -16.54 5.78 -13.60
N LEU A 363 -16.10 5.22 -14.72
CA LEU A 363 -16.89 4.99 -15.90
C LEU A 363 -17.42 3.57 -15.87
N ILE A 364 -18.73 3.41 -15.74
CA ILE A 364 -19.38 2.13 -15.51
C ILE A 364 -20.35 1.81 -16.64
N LEU A 365 -20.15 0.67 -17.26
CA LEU A 365 -21.11 0.04 -18.17
C LEU A 365 -22.11 -0.76 -17.35
N GLU A 366 -23.38 -0.58 -17.65
CA GLU A 366 -24.48 -1.31 -17.00
C GLU A 366 -25.45 -1.87 -18.08
N ASN A 367 -25.88 -3.11 -17.87
CA ASN A 367 -26.95 -3.72 -18.66
C ASN A 367 -28.31 -3.32 -18.08
N THR A 368 -28.98 -2.38 -18.72
CA THR A 368 -30.30 -1.84 -18.32
C THR A 368 -31.44 -2.41 -19.17
N GLU A 369 -32.67 -2.12 -18.81
CA GLU A 369 -33.84 -2.48 -19.63
C GLU A 369 -33.80 -1.85 -21.04
N GLN A 370 -33.18 -0.68 -21.17
CA GLN A 370 -33.06 0.05 -22.43
C GLN A 370 -31.79 -0.34 -23.23
N GLY A 371 -30.99 -1.29 -22.75
CA GLY A 371 -29.71 -1.70 -23.33
C GLY A 371 -28.52 -1.31 -22.48
N THR A 372 -27.34 -1.28 -23.08
CA THR A 372 -26.11 -0.93 -22.36
C THR A 372 -25.95 0.57 -22.23
N VAL A 373 -25.73 1.04 -21.01
CA VAL A 373 -25.49 2.44 -20.68
C VAL A 373 -24.10 2.59 -20.07
N LEU A 374 -23.33 3.56 -20.53
CA LEU A 374 -22.09 4.00 -19.92
C LEU A 374 -22.38 5.24 -19.08
N SER A 375 -22.07 5.17 -17.80
CA SER A 375 -22.31 6.26 -16.85
C SER A 375 -21.03 6.65 -16.13
N GLN A 376 -20.84 7.94 -15.90
CA GLN A 376 -19.88 8.41 -14.89
C GLN A 376 -20.60 8.47 -13.54
N ILE A 377 -20.10 7.66 -12.61
CA ILE A 377 -20.64 7.59 -11.26
C ILE A 377 -19.63 8.14 -10.24
N ALA A 378 -20.13 8.57 -9.09
CA ALA A 378 -19.32 8.91 -7.92
C ALA A 378 -20.03 8.53 -6.63
N CYS A 379 -19.25 8.13 -5.63
CA CYS A 379 -19.71 7.88 -4.27
C CYS A 379 -18.80 8.61 -3.29
N ARG A 380 -19.37 9.53 -2.51
CA ARG A 380 -18.67 10.21 -1.43
C ARG A 380 -18.92 9.47 -0.12
N LYS A 381 -17.88 9.40 0.75
CA LYS A 381 -17.94 8.70 2.05
C LYS A 381 -18.41 7.25 1.90
N ALA A 382 -17.88 6.54 0.90
CA ALA A 382 -18.22 5.14 0.66
C ALA A 382 -17.86 4.26 1.87
N ASP A 383 -16.77 4.58 2.57
CA ASP A 383 -16.35 3.97 3.83
C ASP A 383 -17.37 4.12 4.99
N ARG A 384 -18.32 5.05 4.86
CA ARG A 384 -19.38 5.34 5.84
C ARG A 384 -20.78 5.05 5.29
N GLY A 385 -20.88 4.27 4.23
CA GLY A 385 -22.15 3.90 3.61
C GLY A 385 -22.77 5.00 2.75
N GLY A 386 -21.93 5.83 2.14
CA GLY A 386 -22.38 6.85 1.18
C GLY A 386 -23.09 6.22 -0.03
N THR A 387 -23.97 6.99 -0.65
CA THR A 387 -24.78 6.58 -1.79
C THR A 387 -24.08 6.96 -3.10
N GLU A 388 -24.05 6.02 -4.05
CA GLU A 388 -23.58 6.23 -5.40
C GLU A 388 -24.52 7.17 -6.16
N LYS A 389 -23.95 8.09 -6.94
CA LYS A 389 -24.69 9.04 -7.81
C LYS A 389 -24.19 8.92 -9.23
N THR A 390 -25.08 8.96 -10.18
CA THR A 390 -24.78 9.13 -11.59
C THR A 390 -24.72 10.62 -11.90
N ASN A 391 -23.58 11.07 -12.43
CA ASN A 391 -23.40 12.48 -12.81
C ASN A 391 -23.74 12.70 -14.29
N ASP A 392 -23.44 11.71 -15.15
CA ASP A 392 -23.68 11.77 -16.60
C ASP A 392 -23.79 10.38 -17.19
N SER A 393 -24.46 10.22 -18.32
CA SER A 393 -24.62 8.91 -18.95
C SER A 393 -24.83 9.00 -20.45
N VAL A 394 -24.47 7.93 -21.17
CA VAL A 394 -24.68 7.79 -22.60
C VAL A 394 -25.02 6.34 -22.96
N ALA A 395 -26.01 6.15 -23.83
CA ALA A 395 -26.33 4.84 -24.36
C ALA A 395 -25.22 4.37 -25.33
N VAL A 396 -24.78 3.12 -25.20
CA VAL A 396 -23.73 2.52 -26.03
C VAL A 396 -24.26 1.27 -26.74
N LYS A 397 -23.96 1.18 -28.02
CA LYS A 397 -24.31 0.01 -28.84
C LYS A 397 -23.11 -0.92 -29.03
N ASP A 398 -21.91 -0.37 -29.00
CA ASP A 398 -20.67 -1.14 -29.16
C ASP A 398 -20.37 -1.96 -27.94
N SER A 399 -19.99 -3.21 -28.14
CA SER A 399 -19.56 -4.09 -27.05
C SER A 399 -18.13 -3.79 -26.57
N THR A 400 -17.33 -3.12 -27.39
CA THR A 400 -15.93 -2.79 -27.07
C THR A 400 -15.74 -1.28 -26.98
N LEU A 401 -15.18 -0.83 -25.85
CA LEU A 401 -14.89 0.56 -25.56
C LEU A 401 -13.49 0.71 -24.96
N TYR A 402 -13.00 1.94 -25.01
CA TYR A 402 -11.80 2.37 -24.29
C TYR A 402 -12.24 3.37 -23.21
N LEU A 403 -12.01 3.02 -21.97
CA LEU A 403 -12.30 3.87 -20.81
C LEU A 403 -10.99 4.48 -20.32
N ARG A 404 -11.02 5.76 -20.00
CA ARG A 404 -9.83 6.51 -19.60
C ARG A 404 -10.10 7.39 -18.39
N VAL A 405 -9.13 7.44 -17.49
CA VAL A 405 -9.06 8.43 -16.41
C VAL A 405 -7.70 9.13 -16.46
N LYS A 406 -7.70 10.47 -16.39
CA LYS A 406 -6.52 11.30 -16.24
C LYS A 406 -6.43 11.80 -14.80
N PHE A 407 -5.37 11.44 -14.13
CA PHE A 407 -5.00 12.00 -12.82
C PHE A 407 -4.14 13.23 -13.02
N SER A 408 -4.38 14.27 -12.25
CA SER A 408 -3.57 15.48 -12.25
C SER A 408 -3.57 16.15 -10.89
N ALA A 409 -2.39 16.64 -10.50
CA ALA A 409 -2.19 17.52 -9.35
C ALA A 409 -1.36 18.73 -9.81
N ASP A 410 -1.77 19.92 -9.41
CA ASP A 410 -1.11 21.18 -9.74
C ASP A 410 -0.43 21.83 -8.52
N GLY A 411 -0.27 21.08 -7.44
CA GLY A 411 0.28 21.55 -6.17
C GLY A 411 -0.76 22.20 -5.24
N SER A 412 -2.00 22.40 -5.71
CA SER A 412 -3.06 22.90 -4.85
C SER A 412 -3.37 21.93 -3.72
N LYS A 413 -3.81 22.46 -2.58
CA LYS A 413 -4.23 21.66 -1.42
C LYS A 413 -5.74 21.54 -1.34
N VAL A 414 -6.21 20.48 -0.71
CA VAL A 414 -7.62 20.31 -0.34
C VAL A 414 -7.95 21.36 0.72
N LYS A 415 -9.05 22.07 0.54
CA LYS A 415 -9.44 23.17 1.44
C LYS A 415 -9.53 22.69 2.90
N GLY A 416 -8.73 23.32 3.76
CA GLY A 416 -8.69 23.04 5.20
C GLY A 416 -7.83 21.84 5.60
N THR A 417 -6.98 21.32 4.68
CA THR A 417 -6.00 20.26 4.95
C THR A 417 -4.68 20.59 4.26
N ASP A 418 -3.65 19.81 4.57
CA ASP A 418 -2.37 19.83 3.85
C ASP A 418 -2.31 18.82 2.70
N ASP A 419 -3.39 18.05 2.48
CA ASP A 419 -3.47 17.04 1.44
C ASP A 419 -3.47 17.65 0.04
N LEU A 420 -2.74 17.02 -0.87
CA LEU A 420 -2.69 17.42 -2.26
C LEU A 420 -4.05 17.21 -2.94
N LEU A 421 -4.51 18.23 -3.66
CA LEU A 421 -5.76 18.16 -4.43
C LEU A 421 -5.54 17.37 -5.73
N VAL A 422 -6.03 16.14 -5.77
CA VAL A 422 -5.91 15.23 -6.92
C VAL A 422 -7.21 15.20 -7.71
N ARG A 423 -7.14 15.62 -8.98
CA ARG A 423 -8.29 15.66 -9.89
C ARG A 423 -8.25 14.48 -10.86
N CYS A 424 -9.38 13.82 -11.02
CA CYS A 424 -9.60 12.73 -11.97
C CYS A 424 -10.64 13.15 -13.00
N ASN A 425 -10.24 13.17 -14.28
CA ASN A 425 -11.12 13.48 -15.40
C ASN A 425 -11.33 12.22 -16.24
N PHE A 426 -12.59 11.90 -16.50
CA PHE A 426 -12.98 10.68 -17.20
C PHE A 426 -13.34 10.94 -18.66
N SER A 427 -13.00 10.00 -19.52
CA SER A 427 -13.37 10.02 -20.93
C SER A 427 -13.47 8.61 -21.50
N TYR A 428 -14.20 8.45 -22.60
CA TYR A 428 -14.34 7.19 -23.29
C TYR A 428 -14.12 7.34 -24.79
N SER A 429 -13.84 6.23 -25.46
CA SER A 429 -13.67 6.16 -26.91
C SER A 429 -14.21 4.85 -27.47
N LEU A 430 -14.73 4.88 -28.69
CA LEU A 430 -15.17 3.69 -29.45
C LEU A 430 -14.04 3.12 -30.32
N ASP A 431 -13.06 3.96 -30.68
CA ASP A 431 -11.98 3.62 -31.61
C ASP A 431 -10.58 3.60 -30.97
N GLY A 432 -10.50 3.96 -29.67
CA GLY A 432 -9.24 4.09 -28.95
C GLY A 432 -8.41 5.32 -29.32
N LYS A 433 -8.90 6.17 -30.23
CA LYS A 433 -8.18 7.35 -30.74
C LYS A 433 -8.83 8.65 -30.32
N LYS A 434 -10.13 8.78 -30.51
CA LYS A 434 -10.90 9.99 -30.17
C LYS A 434 -11.63 9.78 -28.85
N PHE A 435 -11.15 10.42 -27.78
CA PHE A 435 -11.76 10.36 -26.47
C PHE A 435 -12.73 11.52 -26.25
N ARG A 436 -13.92 11.20 -25.75
CA ARG A 436 -14.98 12.14 -25.38
C ARG A 436 -15.07 12.20 -23.86
N PRO A 437 -15.01 13.39 -23.25
CA PRO A 437 -15.28 13.52 -21.81
C PRO A 437 -16.66 12.99 -21.45
N LEU A 438 -16.81 12.44 -20.25
CA LEU A 438 -18.08 12.03 -19.68
C LEU A 438 -18.07 12.32 -18.18
N GLY A 439 -19.05 13.09 -17.73
CA GLY A 439 -19.27 13.47 -16.36
C GLY A 439 -18.39 14.61 -15.86
N GLU A 440 -18.29 14.73 -14.53
CA GLU A 440 -17.63 15.82 -13.83
C GLU A 440 -16.22 15.43 -13.38
N THR A 441 -15.39 16.46 -13.09
CA THR A 441 -14.09 16.25 -12.43
C THR A 441 -14.31 15.69 -11.03
N PHE A 442 -13.72 14.54 -10.77
CA PHE A 442 -13.73 13.90 -9.46
C PHE A 442 -12.48 14.27 -8.69
N GLN A 443 -12.63 14.69 -7.44
CA GLN A 443 -11.52 14.81 -6.50
C GLN A 443 -11.29 13.47 -5.84
N ALA A 444 -10.13 12.85 -6.13
CA ALA A 444 -9.74 11.59 -5.51
C ALA A 444 -9.41 11.78 -4.01
N ARG A 445 -9.64 10.73 -3.27
CA ARG A 445 -9.33 10.64 -1.85
C ARG A 445 -8.62 9.33 -1.55
N GLU A 446 -7.83 9.30 -0.49
CA GLU A 446 -7.13 8.10 -0.01
C GLU A 446 -8.08 6.93 0.28
N GLY A 447 -7.54 5.72 0.27
CA GLY A 447 -8.13 4.54 0.90
C GLY A 447 -7.79 4.48 2.40
N LYS A 448 -8.15 3.38 3.07
CA LYS A 448 -7.85 3.22 4.50
C LYS A 448 -6.37 2.88 4.68
N TRP A 449 -5.57 3.82 5.17
CA TRP A 449 -4.11 3.73 5.36
C TRP A 449 -3.29 3.56 4.07
N ILE A 450 -3.88 3.77 2.91
CA ILE A 450 -3.26 3.65 1.59
C ILE A 450 -3.77 4.75 0.67
N GLY A 451 -3.11 4.97 -0.46
CA GLY A 451 -3.60 5.84 -1.52
C GLY A 451 -4.84 5.29 -2.24
N ALA A 452 -5.41 6.09 -3.10
CA ALA A 452 -6.39 5.63 -4.07
C ALA A 452 -5.75 4.56 -4.98
N LYS A 453 -6.60 3.71 -5.53
CA LYS A 453 -6.22 2.68 -6.51
C LYS A 453 -7.04 2.87 -7.78
N VAL A 454 -6.51 2.40 -8.91
CA VAL A 454 -7.21 2.41 -10.19
C VAL A 454 -7.35 0.99 -10.71
N GLY A 455 -8.49 0.65 -11.31
CA GLY A 455 -8.68 -0.68 -11.89
C GLY A 455 -10.09 -0.95 -12.36
N THR A 456 -10.50 -2.20 -12.29
CA THR A 456 -11.73 -2.70 -12.90
C THR A 456 -12.45 -3.70 -12.01
N PHE A 457 -13.66 -4.06 -12.39
CA PHE A 457 -14.47 -5.03 -11.68
C PHE A 457 -15.55 -5.61 -12.61
N CYS A 458 -16.22 -6.66 -12.17
CA CYS A 458 -17.44 -7.13 -12.79
C CYS A 458 -18.42 -7.66 -11.75
N THR A 459 -19.61 -7.07 -11.68
CA THR A 459 -20.63 -7.41 -10.70
C THR A 459 -21.99 -7.61 -11.33
N ARG A 460 -22.87 -8.29 -10.61
CA ARG A 460 -24.29 -8.40 -10.88
C ARG A 460 -25.10 -8.26 -9.59
N PRO A 461 -26.40 -7.95 -9.68
CA PRO A 461 -27.28 -8.02 -8.52
C PRO A 461 -27.23 -9.38 -7.84
N ALA A 462 -27.55 -9.44 -6.55
CA ALA A 462 -27.63 -10.67 -5.76
C ALA A 462 -28.85 -11.51 -6.17
N ILE A 463 -28.86 -12.01 -7.40
CA ILE A 463 -29.91 -12.89 -7.93
C ILE A 463 -29.51 -14.33 -7.61
N ARG A 464 -30.43 -15.13 -7.05
CA ARG A 464 -30.21 -16.52 -6.68
C ARG A 464 -30.26 -17.48 -7.89
N THR A 465 -29.52 -17.20 -8.97
CA THR A 465 -29.44 -18.08 -10.15
C THR A 465 -28.01 -18.44 -10.47
N ASN A 466 -27.78 -19.67 -10.95
CA ASN A 466 -26.45 -20.24 -11.20
C ASN A 466 -25.82 -19.84 -12.55
N ASP A 467 -26.42 -18.92 -13.28
CA ASP A 467 -25.97 -18.57 -14.64
C ASP A 467 -25.00 -17.37 -14.58
N GLY A 468 -23.71 -17.67 -14.46
CA GLY A 468 -22.66 -16.65 -14.53
C GLY A 468 -22.54 -16.03 -15.93
N CYS A 469 -22.61 -14.71 -16.05
CA CYS A 469 -22.30 -14.00 -17.27
C CYS A 469 -20.81 -13.71 -17.41
N LEU A 470 -20.33 -13.73 -18.63
CA LEU A 470 -18.91 -13.61 -18.97
C LEU A 470 -18.57 -12.22 -19.49
N LEU A 471 -17.54 -11.62 -18.90
CA LEU A 471 -17.01 -10.34 -19.29
C LEU A 471 -15.57 -10.48 -19.76
N TYR A 472 -15.22 -9.82 -20.84
CA TYR A 472 -13.85 -9.75 -21.35
C TYR A 472 -13.29 -8.37 -21.09
N THR A 473 -12.14 -8.29 -20.42
CA THR A 473 -11.34 -7.09 -20.36
C THR A 473 -10.01 -7.35 -21.07
N SER A 474 -9.59 -6.41 -21.88
CA SER A 474 -8.25 -6.37 -22.46
C SER A 474 -7.68 -5.01 -22.11
N PRO A 475 -6.46 -4.91 -21.62
CA PRO A 475 -5.81 -3.63 -21.40
C PRO A 475 -5.64 -2.90 -22.73
N SER A 476 -5.47 -1.59 -22.65
CA SER A 476 -5.26 -0.78 -23.85
C SER A 476 -3.95 -1.17 -24.52
N PRO A 477 -3.98 -1.51 -25.80
CA PRO A 477 -2.75 -1.61 -26.57
C PRO A 477 -2.20 -0.20 -26.83
N ARG A 478 -0.94 0.02 -26.50
CA ARG A 478 -0.03 0.93 -27.17
C ARG A 478 -0.39 2.42 -27.25
N ASP A 479 -0.70 3.07 -26.14
CA ASP A 479 -0.43 4.50 -26.06
C ASP A 479 0.75 4.74 -25.12
N ARG A 480 1.96 4.50 -25.67
CA ARG A 480 3.23 4.97 -25.11
C ARG A 480 3.32 6.50 -25.34
N THR A 481 2.54 7.27 -24.64
CA THR A 481 2.90 8.66 -24.40
C THR A 481 3.72 8.71 -23.11
N ARG A 482 5.01 8.46 -23.26
CA ARG A 482 6.00 8.86 -22.26
C ARG A 482 5.91 10.38 -22.18
N SER A 483 5.32 10.93 -21.12
CA SER A 483 5.65 12.27 -20.70
C SER A 483 7.10 12.23 -20.19
N ARG A 484 7.97 12.96 -20.86
CA ARG A 484 9.32 13.26 -20.39
C ARG A 484 9.24 14.27 -19.27
#